data_0ede8da642d4f9a0d296128240fac8d5
#
_entry.id   0ede8da642d4f9a0d296128240fac8d5
#
_cell.length_a   1.000
_cell.length_b   1.000
_cell.length_c   1.000
_cell.angle_alpha   90.00
_cell.angle_beta   90.00
_cell.angle_gamma   90.00
#
_symmetry.space_group_name_H-M   'P 1'
#
loop_
_entity.id
_entity.type
_entity.pdbx_description
1 polymer ?
#
loop_
_entity_poly.entity_id
_entity_poly.type
_entity_poly.pdbx_seq_one_letter_code
_entity_poly.pdbx_strand_id
1 'polypeptide(L)'
;RDVERSRGLGDVYKRQATNAVIGVKPADEYQFRILVTPVGPYFKGGAKPITIRVSDFDRAAPHGTGHIKAGLNYAMSLHAIVDAHAQGYAENMYLDPATRTYVEETGGANFIFITKDGTFVTPKSDSILPSITRRSLMVVAEKYLHMPVEHRPVKFSEVPDFAECGLCGTAAVISPIGKVVDHGKEICFPSGMEEMGPYTKKLRETLTGIQMGEIEGPEGWVHKIM
;
A
#
# COMPACT_ATOMS: atom_id res chain seq x y z
N ARG A 1 22.74 -25.92 -9.94
CA ARG A 1 22.63 -24.66 -9.20
C ARG A 1 21.24 -24.58 -8.66
N ASP A 2 21.10 -24.77 -7.37
CA ASP A 2 19.83 -24.61 -6.67
C ASP A 2 19.46 -23.13 -6.74
N VAL A 3 18.55 -22.82 -7.67
CA VAL A 3 17.85 -21.56 -7.66
C VAL A 3 16.94 -21.64 -6.44
N GLU A 4 17.22 -20.85 -5.41
CA GLU A 4 16.28 -20.63 -4.33
C GLU A 4 14.91 -20.39 -4.95
N ARG A 5 13.96 -21.27 -4.66
CA ARG A 5 12.66 -21.24 -5.29
C ARG A 5 12.03 -19.90 -5.00
N SER A 6 11.86 -19.12 -6.04
CA SER A 6 11.14 -17.85 -5.96
C SER A 6 9.77 -18.11 -5.36
N ARG A 7 9.43 -17.42 -4.26
CA ARG A 7 8.17 -17.62 -3.55
C ARG A 7 7.02 -16.82 -4.16
N GLY A 8 7.06 -16.53 -5.46
CA GLY A 8 5.99 -15.82 -6.12
C GLY A 8 6.32 -15.39 -7.54
N LEU A 9 5.34 -14.86 -8.23
CA LEU A 9 5.45 -14.22 -9.52
C LEU A 9 5.11 -12.74 -9.36
N GLY A 10 6.02 -11.86 -9.78
CA GLY A 10 5.73 -10.45 -9.97
C GLY A 10 5.07 -10.24 -11.32
N ASP A 11 4.01 -9.49 -11.38
CA ASP A 11 3.39 -9.05 -12.61
C ASP A 11 3.53 -7.55 -12.82
N VAL A 12 3.75 -7.16 -14.06
CA VAL A 12 3.73 -5.76 -14.48
C VAL A 12 2.78 -5.65 -15.66
N TYR A 13 1.83 -4.74 -15.56
CA TYR A 13 0.99 -4.41 -16.70
C TYR A 13 1.22 -2.97 -17.17
N LYS A 14 1.08 -2.76 -18.46
CA LYS A 14 1.21 -1.45 -19.09
C LYS A 14 0.12 -1.28 -20.14
N ARG A 15 -0.59 -0.16 -20.05
CA ARG A 15 -1.45 0.34 -21.12
C ARG A 15 -0.84 1.61 -21.69
N GLN A 16 -0.53 1.61 -22.98
CA GLN A 16 0.13 2.69 -23.68
C GLN A 16 -0.68 3.08 -24.90
N ALA A 17 -0.91 4.38 -25.09
CA ALA A 17 -1.40 4.92 -26.34
C ALA A 17 -0.36 4.74 -27.46
N THR A 18 -0.78 4.35 -28.65
CA THR A 18 0.11 4.04 -29.77
C THR A 18 -0.07 4.97 -30.97
N ASN A 19 -1.07 5.86 -30.98
CA ASN A 19 -1.25 6.82 -32.04
C ASN A 19 -0.05 7.76 -32.18
N ALA A 20 0.40 7.97 -33.38
CA ALA A 20 1.40 8.97 -33.74
C ALA A 20 0.74 10.36 -33.87
N VAL A 21 0.50 11.03 -32.74
CA VAL A 21 -0.15 12.33 -32.69
C VAL A 21 0.58 13.29 -31.77
N ILE A 22 0.80 14.52 -32.24
CA ILE A 22 1.29 15.64 -31.41
C ILE A 22 0.05 16.43 -31.01
N GLY A 23 -0.38 16.25 -29.79
CA GLY A 23 -1.55 16.94 -29.26
C GLY A 23 -2.16 16.18 -28.10
N VAL A 24 -2.81 16.92 -27.20
CA VAL A 24 -3.44 16.33 -26.03
C VAL A 24 -4.88 15.97 -26.38
N LYS A 25 -5.10 14.71 -26.70
CA LYS A 25 -6.43 14.13 -26.90
C LYS A 25 -6.44 12.66 -26.46
N PRO A 26 -7.61 12.06 -26.20
CA PRO A 26 -7.71 10.61 -26.05
C PRO A 26 -7.16 9.90 -27.29
N ALA A 27 -6.45 8.80 -27.08
CA ALA A 27 -5.95 7.99 -28.18
C ALA A 27 -7.06 7.08 -28.74
N ASP A 28 -6.95 6.77 -30.02
CA ASP A 28 -7.86 5.86 -30.72
C ASP A 28 -7.38 4.41 -30.59
N GLU A 29 -6.07 4.21 -30.37
CA GLU A 29 -5.42 2.92 -30.26
C GLU A 29 -4.57 2.82 -29.00
N TYR A 30 -4.61 1.63 -28.38
CA TYR A 30 -3.85 1.33 -27.17
C TYR A 30 -3.20 -0.05 -27.26
N GLN A 31 -2.03 -0.18 -26.66
CA GLN A 31 -1.39 -1.47 -26.42
C GLN A 31 -1.48 -1.81 -24.91
N PHE A 32 -1.97 -3.00 -24.62
CA PHE A 32 -1.97 -3.57 -23.27
C PHE A 32 -0.98 -4.73 -23.20
N ARG A 33 -0.08 -4.70 -22.22
CA ARG A 33 0.93 -5.74 -21.99
C ARG A 33 0.92 -6.18 -20.56
N ILE A 34 1.00 -7.49 -20.35
CA ILE A 34 1.25 -8.10 -19.04
C ILE A 34 2.59 -8.85 -19.14
N LEU A 35 3.48 -8.58 -18.21
CA LEU A 35 4.76 -9.25 -18.05
C LEU A 35 4.77 -9.96 -16.71
N VAL A 36 5.15 -11.22 -16.68
CA VAL A 36 5.26 -12.04 -15.48
C VAL A 36 6.72 -12.46 -15.31
N THR A 37 7.26 -12.31 -14.11
CA THR A 37 8.63 -12.70 -13.80
C THR A 37 8.70 -13.36 -12.42
N PRO A 38 9.56 -14.38 -12.23
CA PRO A 38 9.86 -14.91 -10.91
C PRO A 38 10.50 -13.83 -10.04
N VAL A 39 10.03 -13.72 -8.81
CA VAL A 39 10.56 -12.76 -7.83
C VAL A 39 10.88 -13.45 -6.50
N GLY A 40 11.92 -12.99 -5.85
CA GLY A 40 12.22 -13.35 -4.46
C GLY A 40 11.37 -12.57 -3.46
N PRO A 41 11.54 -12.83 -2.16
CA PRO A 41 10.85 -12.07 -1.12
C PRO A 41 11.24 -10.59 -1.21
N TYR A 42 10.25 -9.71 -1.12
CA TYR A 42 10.46 -8.26 -1.21
C TYR A 42 11.43 -7.76 -0.13
N PHE A 43 11.33 -8.31 1.07
CA PHE A 43 12.24 -8.01 2.17
C PHE A 43 13.23 -9.17 2.39
N LYS A 44 14.51 -8.96 2.09
CA LYS A 44 15.61 -9.93 2.29
C LYS A 44 15.94 -10.18 3.77
N GLY A 45 15.23 -9.90 4.71
CA GLY A 45 15.50 -10.10 6.15
C GLY A 45 14.24 -10.06 7.00
N GLY A 46 13.09 -10.25 6.34
CA GLY A 46 11.78 -10.05 6.97
C GLY A 46 11.32 -8.59 6.88
N ALA A 47 10.03 -8.38 7.06
CA ALA A 47 9.43 -7.05 7.05
C ALA A 47 9.68 -6.35 8.39
N LYS A 48 10.74 -5.55 8.46
CA LYS A 48 11.01 -4.69 9.63
C LYS A 48 10.20 -3.40 9.55
N PRO A 49 9.77 -2.86 10.70
CA PRO A 49 9.08 -1.58 10.73
C PRO A 49 9.94 -0.45 10.16
N ILE A 50 9.29 0.42 9.40
CA ILE A 50 9.93 1.58 8.78
C ILE A 50 9.49 2.88 9.45
N THR A 51 10.32 3.92 9.28
CA THR A 51 9.98 5.30 9.62
C THR A 51 9.61 6.05 8.36
N ILE A 52 8.46 6.71 8.39
CA ILE A 52 7.97 7.56 7.32
C ILE A 52 7.76 8.98 7.82
N ARG A 53 7.62 9.95 6.90
CA ARG A 53 7.28 11.33 7.28
C ARG A 53 5.97 11.77 6.65
N VAL A 54 5.34 12.79 7.23
CA VAL A 54 4.24 13.53 6.58
C VAL A 54 4.83 14.45 5.51
N SER A 55 4.26 14.42 4.32
CA SER A 55 4.70 15.25 3.20
C SER A 55 3.94 16.58 3.14
N ASP A 56 4.63 17.66 2.82
CA ASP A 56 4.01 18.95 2.46
C ASP A 56 3.52 18.98 1.01
N PHE A 57 3.97 18.03 0.20
CA PHE A 57 3.52 17.89 -1.18
C PHE A 57 2.25 17.07 -1.27
N ASP A 58 1.50 17.28 -2.34
CA ASP A 58 0.33 16.47 -2.68
C ASP A 58 0.75 15.27 -3.53
N ARG A 59 0.08 14.12 -3.32
CA ARG A 59 0.26 12.94 -4.15
C ARG A 59 -0.52 13.03 -5.46
N ALA A 60 -1.72 13.61 -5.39
CA ALA A 60 -2.63 13.81 -6.51
C ALA A 60 -3.48 15.06 -6.31
N ALA A 61 -3.96 15.64 -7.39
CA ALA A 61 -4.85 16.79 -7.32
C ALA A 61 -6.21 16.40 -6.69
N PRO A 62 -6.86 17.32 -5.94
CA PRO A 62 -8.25 17.15 -5.53
C PRO A 62 -9.12 16.92 -6.77
N HIS A 63 -10.05 15.97 -6.71
CA HIS A 63 -10.91 15.59 -7.86
C HIS A 63 -10.13 15.22 -9.14
N GLY A 64 -8.87 14.80 -8.99
CA GLY A 64 -7.98 14.39 -10.07
C GLY A 64 -8.02 12.89 -10.34
N THR A 65 -6.88 12.35 -10.75
CA THR A 65 -6.70 10.96 -11.17
C THR A 65 -6.09 10.06 -10.09
N GLY A 66 -6.13 10.47 -8.82
CA GLY A 66 -5.49 9.73 -7.73
C GLY A 66 -5.95 8.28 -7.59
N HIS A 67 -7.22 8.01 -7.90
CA HIS A 67 -7.81 6.67 -7.91
C HIS A 67 -7.42 5.80 -9.12
N ILE A 68 -6.71 6.37 -10.10
CA ILE A 68 -6.25 5.67 -11.30
C ILE A 68 -4.77 5.36 -11.16
N LYS A 69 -4.35 4.15 -11.53
CA LYS A 69 -2.92 3.78 -11.59
C LYS A 69 -2.25 4.44 -12.81
N ALA A 70 -2.10 5.75 -12.76
CA ALA A 70 -1.57 6.57 -13.85
C ALA A 70 -0.16 7.08 -13.54
N GLY A 71 0.74 7.05 -14.52
CA GLY A 71 2.14 7.46 -14.37
C GLY A 71 2.31 8.88 -13.86
N LEU A 72 1.38 9.78 -14.16
CA LEU A 72 1.41 11.16 -13.69
C LEU A 72 1.33 11.29 -12.16
N ASN A 73 0.57 10.43 -11.47
CA ASN A 73 0.48 10.44 -10.00
C ASN A 73 1.82 10.02 -9.37
N TYR A 74 2.53 9.06 -10.00
CA TYR A 74 3.85 8.65 -9.55
C TYR A 74 4.91 9.72 -9.83
N ALA A 75 4.86 10.35 -11.01
CA ALA A 75 5.77 11.45 -11.35
C ALA A 75 5.62 12.62 -10.36
N MET A 76 4.40 12.95 -9.95
CA MET A 76 4.12 14.00 -8.97
C MET A 76 4.77 13.72 -7.60
N SER A 77 4.84 12.47 -7.19
CA SER A 77 5.42 12.06 -5.90
C SER A 77 6.94 11.84 -5.92
N LEU A 78 7.59 11.84 -7.11
CA LEU A 78 9.02 11.54 -7.22
C LEU A 78 9.92 12.53 -6.45
N HIS A 79 9.64 13.82 -6.53
CA HIS A 79 10.43 14.81 -5.80
C HIS A 79 10.34 14.60 -4.28
N ALA A 80 9.13 14.41 -3.79
CA ALA A 80 8.88 14.20 -2.36
C ALA A 80 9.55 12.94 -1.83
N ILE A 81 9.57 11.83 -2.59
CA ILE A 81 10.19 10.58 -2.12
C ILE A 81 11.72 10.66 -2.16
N VAL A 82 12.31 11.31 -3.16
CA VAL A 82 13.76 11.52 -3.21
C VAL A 82 14.22 12.35 -2.02
N ASP A 83 13.49 13.42 -1.69
CA ASP A 83 13.79 14.27 -0.54
C ASP A 83 13.59 13.52 0.79
N ALA A 84 12.54 12.68 0.92
CA ALA A 84 12.34 11.84 2.08
C ALA A 84 13.52 10.87 2.29
N HIS A 85 13.95 10.20 1.23
CA HIS A 85 15.09 9.28 1.28
C HIS A 85 16.40 9.98 1.66
N ALA A 86 16.63 11.18 1.16
CA ALA A 86 17.81 11.98 1.52
C ALA A 86 17.83 12.36 3.00
N GLN A 87 16.67 12.42 3.66
CA GLN A 87 16.52 12.68 5.08
C GLN A 87 16.40 11.38 5.92
N GLY A 88 16.56 10.20 5.32
CA GLY A 88 16.53 8.91 6.02
C GLY A 88 15.14 8.31 6.25
N TYR A 89 14.10 8.89 5.66
CA TYR A 89 12.74 8.33 5.72
C TYR A 89 12.50 7.35 4.57
N ALA A 90 11.78 6.27 4.85
CA ALA A 90 11.52 5.23 3.85
C ALA A 90 10.40 5.60 2.87
N GLU A 91 9.45 6.46 3.29
CA GLU A 91 8.28 6.82 2.49
C GLU A 91 7.63 8.13 3.02
N ASN A 92 6.68 8.66 2.28
CA ASN A 92 5.86 9.81 2.67
C ASN A 92 4.42 9.37 2.96
N MET A 93 3.84 9.89 4.04
CA MET A 93 2.39 9.92 4.25
C MET A 93 1.84 11.18 3.57
N TYR A 94 0.92 11.01 2.64
CA TYR A 94 0.21 12.13 2.04
C TYR A 94 -1.13 12.35 2.71
N LEU A 95 -1.48 13.62 2.90
CA LEU A 95 -2.79 14.05 3.39
C LEU A 95 -3.63 14.55 2.22
N ASP A 96 -4.93 14.60 2.40
CA ASP A 96 -5.84 15.13 1.38
C ASP A 96 -5.43 16.55 0.96
N PRO A 97 -5.31 16.81 -0.34
CA PRO A 97 -4.76 18.09 -0.82
C PRO A 97 -5.70 19.27 -0.63
N ALA A 98 -7.00 19.03 -0.36
CA ALA A 98 -7.98 20.08 -0.17
C ALA A 98 -7.93 20.68 1.23
N THR A 99 -7.78 19.85 2.27
CA THR A 99 -7.90 20.31 3.66
C THR A 99 -6.70 19.95 4.54
N ARG A 100 -5.81 19.07 4.08
CA ARG A 100 -4.68 18.53 4.85
C ARG A 100 -5.11 17.88 6.17
N THR A 101 -6.33 17.37 6.21
CA THR A 101 -6.95 16.83 7.42
C THR A 101 -6.96 15.31 7.44
N TYR A 102 -7.14 14.68 6.28
CA TYR A 102 -7.33 13.23 6.18
C TYR A 102 -6.11 12.54 5.59
N VAL A 103 -5.80 11.38 6.15
CA VAL A 103 -4.76 10.49 5.60
C VAL A 103 -5.26 9.89 4.29
N GLU A 104 -4.44 9.95 3.25
CA GLU A 104 -4.70 9.29 1.99
C GLU A 104 -3.85 8.03 1.83
N GLU A 105 -2.80 8.07 1.04
CA GLU A 105 -1.89 6.94 0.83
C GLU A 105 -0.44 7.43 0.71
N THR A 106 0.50 6.52 0.49
CA THR A 106 1.87 6.86 0.12
C THR A 106 2.04 7.00 -1.39
N GLY A 107 3.25 7.22 -1.88
CA GLY A 107 3.55 7.22 -3.32
C GLY A 107 3.17 5.91 -4.02
N GLY A 108 3.27 4.77 -3.34
CA GLY A 108 3.10 3.44 -3.94
C GLY A 108 2.24 2.43 -3.16
N ALA A 109 1.70 2.78 -1.99
CA ALA A 109 0.99 1.84 -1.13
C ALA A 109 -0.13 2.51 -0.32
N ASN A 110 -1.16 1.73 0.05
CA ASN A 110 -2.25 2.21 0.88
C ASN A 110 -1.97 1.99 2.37
N PHE A 111 -2.52 2.84 3.22
CA PHE A 111 -2.47 2.66 4.67
C PHE A 111 -3.48 1.65 5.18
N ILE A 112 -3.06 0.91 6.19
CA ILE A 112 -3.89 0.17 7.12
C ILE A 112 -3.50 0.55 8.55
N PHE A 113 -4.47 0.64 9.44
CA PHE A 113 -4.30 0.92 10.84
C PHE A 113 -5.03 -0.13 11.66
N ILE A 114 -4.55 -0.41 12.86
CA ILE A 114 -5.24 -1.25 13.83
C ILE A 114 -5.45 -0.42 15.09
N THR A 115 -6.68 -0.38 15.55
CA THR A 115 -7.03 0.28 16.81
C THR A 115 -6.58 -0.56 18.01
N LYS A 116 -6.60 0.02 19.21
CA LYS A 116 -6.23 -0.68 20.44
C LYS A 116 -7.17 -1.84 20.79
N ASP A 117 -8.41 -1.80 20.32
CA ASP A 117 -9.41 -2.88 20.47
C ASP A 117 -9.39 -3.90 19.34
N GLY A 118 -8.44 -3.77 18.40
CA GLY A 118 -8.25 -4.73 17.31
C GLY A 118 -9.09 -4.49 16.06
N THR A 119 -9.71 -3.32 15.90
CA THR A 119 -10.42 -2.96 14.68
C THR A 119 -9.46 -2.65 13.55
N PHE A 120 -9.67 -3.25 12.38
CA PHE A 120 -8.95 -2.91 11.14
C PHE A 120 -9.56 -1.64 10.53
N VAL A 121 -8.74 -0.62 10.35
CA VAL A 121 -9.17 0.67 9.76
C VAL A 121 -8.34 0.96 8.51
N THR A 122 -8.98 1.42 7.43
CA THR A 122 -8.26 1.87 6.24
C THR A 122 -8.90 3.12 5.65
N PRO A 123 -8.10 4.09 5.17
CA PRO A 123 -8.61 5.31 4.60
C PRO A 123 -9.53 5.09 3.40
N LYS A 124 -10.61 5.86 3.35
CA LYS A 124 -11.53 5.98 2.22
C LYS A 124 -11.43 7.38 1.65
N SER A 125 -11.04 7.47 0.40
CA SER A 125 -10.97 8.72 -0.38
C SER A 125 -11.15 8.39 -1.86
N ASP A 126 -11.74 9.31 -2.61
CA ASP A 126 -11.85 9.19 -4.07
C ASP A 126 -10.53 9.53 -4.79
N SER A 127 -9.52 9.95 -4.03
CA SER A 127 -8.19 10.32 -4.53
C SER A 127 -7.13 9.23 -4.37
N ILE A 128 -7.45 8.11 -3.70
CA ILE A 128 -6.51 6.99 -3.48
C ILE A 128 -6.79 5.82 -4.38
N LEU A 129 -5.74 5.05 -4.70
CA LEU A 129 -5.86 3.83 -5.51
C LEU A 129 -6.75 2.79 -4.80
N PRO A 130 -7.79 2.24 -5.46
CA PRO A 130 -8.61 1.17 -4.91
C PRO A 130 -7.86 -0.18 -4.95
N SER A 131 -6.85 -0.32 -4.12
CA SER A 131 -5.90 -1.44 -4.05
C SER A 131 -6.59 -2.79 -3.89
N ILE A 132 -6.20 -3.76 -4.72
CA ILE A 132 -6.63 -5.16 -4.57
C ILE A 132 -6.16 -5.71 -3.23
N THR A 133 -4.87 -5.51 -2.88
CA THR A 133 -4.32 -5.98 -1.60
C THR A 133 -5.09 -5.43 -0.40
N ARG A 134 -5.41 -4.13 -0.38
CA ARG A 134 -6.22 -3.54 0.69
C ARG A 134 -7.60 -4.20 0.80
N ARG A 135 -8.30 -4.38 -0.33
CA ARG A 135 -9.60 -5.05 -0.35
C ARG A 135 -9.51 -6.51 0.11
N SER A 136 -8.46 -7.22 -0.28
CA SER A 136 -8.21 -8.58 0.18
C SER A 136 -7.95 -8.62 1.68
N LEU A 137 -7.17 -7.68 2.22
CA LEU A 137 -6.90 -7.59 3.67
C LEU A 137 -8.15 -7.27 4.48
N MET A 138 -9.09 -6.47 3.95
CA MET A 138 -10.40 -6.26 4.60
C MET A 138 -11.17 -7.56 4.73
N VAL A 139 -11.21 -8.39 3.68
CA VAL A 139 -11.87 -9.71 3.70
C VAL A 139 -11.14 -10.66 4.65
N VAL A 140 -9.81 -10.66 4.65
CA VAL A 140 -9.00 -11.47 5.58
C VAL A 140 -9.25 -11.07 7.02
N ALA A 141 -9.26 -9.78 7.32
CA ALA A 141 -9.57 -9.26 8.66
C ALA A 141 -10.94 -9.75 9.15
N GLU A 142 -11.97 -9.56 8.33
CA GLU A 142 -13.34 -9.89 8.70
C GLU A 142 -13.59 -11.42 8.78
N LYS A 143 -13.24 -12.16 7.71
CA LYS A 143 -13.64 -13.56 7.56
C LYS A 143 -12.69 -14.56 8.23
N TYR A 144 -11.40 -14.26 8.30
CA TYR A 144 -10.38 -15.19 8.81
C TYR A 144 -9.90 -14.84 10.21
N LEU A 145 -9.84 -13.53 10.53
CA LEU A 145 -9.34 -13.07 11.82
C LEU A 145 -10.44 -12.53 12.73
N HIS A 146 -11.69 -12.49 12.26
CA HIS A 146 -12.87 -12.02 12.99
C HIS A 146 -12.69 -10.62 13.60
N MET A 147 -11.95 -9.77 12.88
CA MET A 147 -11.72 -8.38 13.26
C MET A 147 -12.85 -7.51 12.72
N PRO A 148 -13.33 -6.51 13.48
CA PRO A 148 -14.16 -5.44 12.92
C PRO A 148 -13.37 -4.69 11.83
N VAL A 149 -14.06 -4.25 10.77
CA VAL A 149 -13.45 -3.56 9.63
C VAL A 149 -14.13 -2.23 9.38
N GLU A 150 -13.34 -1.16 9.35
CA GLU A 150 -13.80 0.18 9.01
C GLU A 150 -13.08 0.71 7.76
N HIS A 151 -13.84 0.99 6.72
CA HIS A 151 -13.37 1.69 5.53
C HIS A 151 -14.00 3.09 5.51
N ARG A 152 -13.29 4.05 6.05
CA ARG A 152 -13.77 5.42 6.28
C ARG A 152 -12.68 6.47 6.09
N PRO A 153 -13.01 7.76 5.98
CA PRO A 153 -12.02 8.81 6.13
C PRO A 153 -11.31 8.70 7.49
N VAL A 154 -9.99 8.81 7.51
CA VAL A 154 -9.16 8.77 8.72
C VAL A 154 -8.52 10.13 8.90
N LYS A 155 -8.84 10.82 9.97
CA LYS A 155 -8.20 12.10 10.29
C LYS A 155 -6.75 11.87 10.70
N PHE A 156 -5.86 12.74 10.28
CA PHE A 156 -4.46 12.67 10.72
C PHE A 156 -4.32 12.77 12.24
N SER A 157 -5.21 13.51 12.89
CA SER A 157 -5.25 13.62 14.35
C SER A 157 -5.55 12.30 15.07
N GLU A 158 -6.11 11.30 14.40
CA GLU A 158 -6.37 9.96 14.95
C GLU A 158 -5.11 9.06 14.92
N VAL A 159 -4.12 9.39 14.08
CA VAL A 159 -2.94 8.52 13.87
C VAL A 159 -2.21 8.15 15.15
N PRO A 160 -2.04 9.04 16.14
CA PRO A 160 -1.40 8.69 17.41
C PRO A 160 -2.17 7.68 18.28
N ASP A 161 -3.45 7.48 18.03
CA ASP A 161 -4.31 6.62 18.83
C ASP A 161 -4.32 5.16 18.37
N PHE A 162 -3.82 4.87 17.17
CA PHE A 162 -3.75 3.51 16.64
C PHE A 162 -2.64 2.70 17.32
N ALA A 163 -2.88 1.40 17.47
CA ALA A 163 -1.92 0.45 18.03
C ALA A 163 -0.88 -0.01 16.98
N GLU A 164 -1.31 -0.18 15.73
CA GLU A 164 -0.43 -0.61 14.64
C GLU A 164 -0.72 0.20 13.38
N CYS A 165 0.31 0.35 12.56
CA CYS A 165 0.22 0.95 11.24
C CYS A 165 1.00 0.13 10.22
N GLY A 166 0.49 0.04 9.00
CA GLY A 166 1.18 -0.63 7.91
C GLY A 166 0.81 -0.04 6.55
N LEU A 167 1.68 -0.31 5.60
CA LEU A 167 1.46 -0.05 4.17
C LEU A 167 1.13 -1.35 3.47
N CYS A 168 0.09 -1.38 2.67
CA CYS A 168 -0.26 -2.57 1.90
C CYS A 168 -0.18 -2.34 0.39
N GLY A 169 0.32 -3.34 -0.31
CA GLY A 169 0.47 -3.33 -1.76
C GLY A 169 0.91 -4.69 -2.30
N THR A 170 0.87 -4.86 -3.62
CA THR A 170 1.14 -6.14 -4.29
C THR A 170 2.54 -6.68 -3.99
N ALA A 171 3.56 -5.83 -3.98
CA ALA A 171 4.94 -6.28 -3.86
C ALA A 171 5.32 -6.77 -2.45
N ALA A 172 4.90 -6.03 -1.42
CA ALA A 172 5.30 -6.30 -0.04
C ALA A 172 4.22 -6.99 0.80
N VAL A 173 2.99 -7.08 0.30
CA VAL A 173 1.77 -7.45 1.00
C VAL A 173 1.48 -6.45 2.12
N ILE A 174 2.26 -6.47 3.22
CA ILE A 174 2.25 -5.44 4.27
C ILE A 174 3.70 -5.09 4.62
N SER A 175 3.99 -3.79 4.66
CA SER A 175 5.20 -3.19 5.26
C SER A 175 4.79 -2.52 6.56
N PRO A 176 5.27 -2.96 7.73
CA PRO A 176 4.91 -2.34 8.99
C PRO A 176 5.53 -0.95 9.12
N ILE A 177 4.81 -0.03 9.76
CA ILE A 177 5.30 1.29 10.14
C ILE A 177 5.43 1.34 11.65
N GLY A 178 6.62 1.64 12.14
CA GLY A 178 6.86 1.83 13.58
C GLY A 178 6.77 3.28 14.00
N LYS A 179 7.02 4.23 13.06
CA LYS A 179 7.06 5.66 13.36
C LYS A 179 6.62 6.50 12.17
N VAL A 180 5.83 7.54 12.45
CA VAL A 180 5.52 8.64 11.53
C VAL A 180 6.13 9.92 12.10
N VAL A 181 6.79 10.71 11.29
CA VAL A 181 7.37 12.01 11.69
C VAL A 181 6.63 13.14 10.98
N ASP A 182 6.05 14.03 11.77
CA ASP A 182 5.35 15.23 11.30
C ASP A 182 6.14 16.48 11.74
N HIS A 183 6.90 17.09 10.82
CA HIS A 183 7.70 18.28 11.08
C HIS A 183 8.57 18.18 12.36
N GLY A 184 9.23 17.05 12.54
CA GLY A 184 10.07 16.77 13.72
C GLY A 184 9.30 16.21 14.93
N LYS A 185 7.97 16.21 14.91
CA LYS A 185 7.16 15.54 15.93
C LYS A 185 7.02 14.06 15.59
N GLU A 186 7.49 13.21 16.47
CA GLU A 186 7.40 11.76 16.30
C GLU A 186 6.07 11.21 16.81
N ILE A 187 5.45 10.36 16.02
CA ILE A 187 4.29 9.53 16.34
C ILE A 187 4.78 8.09 16.30
N CYS A 188 4.97 7.47 17.46
CA CYS A 188 5.45 6.09 17.59
C CYS A 188 4.26 5.17 17.85
N PHE A 189 4.16 4.07 17.10
CA PHE A 189 3.14 3.06 17.35
C PHE A 189 3.58 2.10 18.46
N PRO A 190 2.66 1.61 19.31
CA PRO A 190 2.97 0.62 20.35
C PRO A 190 3.65 -0.66 19.84
N SER A 191 3.43 -1.06 18.59
CA SER A 191 4.12 -2.18 17.94
C SER A 191 5.65 -1.98 17.80
N GLY A 192 6.11 -0.72 17.86
CA GLY A 192 7.53 -0.37 17.90
C GLY A 192 8.25 -0.50 16.56
N MET A 193 9.61 -0.47 16.65
CA MET A 193 10.51 -0.50 15.50
C MET A 193 11.22 -1.84 15.30
N GLU A 194 11.05 -2.80 16.22
CA GLU A 194 11.78 -4.07 16.18
C GLU A 194 11.05 -5.12 15.36
N GLU A 195 9.76 -5.26 15.57
CA GLU A 195 8.92 -6.29 14.96
C GLU A 195 7.62 -5.73 14.41
N MET A 196 7.05 -6.46 13.46
CA MET A 196 5.70 -6.20 12.96
C MET A 196 4.69 -6.42 14.09
N GLY A 197 3.71 -5.54 14.21
CA GLY A 197 2.64 -5.69 15.19
C GLY A 197 1.85 -7.00 15.00
N PRO A 198 1.29 -7.55 16.08
CA PRO A 198 0.68 -8.88 16.05
C PRO A 198 -0.50 -9.03 15.09
N TYR A 199 -1.31 -8.00 14.92
CA TYR A 199 -2.42 -8.03 13.97
C TYR A 199 -1.95 -7.89 12.53
N THR A 200 -1.07 -6.94 12.24
CA THR A 200 -0.49 -6.77 10.89
C THR A 200 0.28 -8.01 10.45
N LYS A 201 0.96 -8.69 11.38
CA LYS A 201 1.64 -9.96 11.12
C LYS A 201 0.66 -11.05 10.72
N LYS A 202 -0.42 -11.26 11.51
CA LYS A 202 -1.45 -12.26 11.20
C LYS A 202 -2.13 -11.97 9.85
N LEU A 203 -2.48 -10.72 9.58
CA LEU A 203 -3.05 -10.29 8.30
C LEU A 203 -2.14 -10.65 7.14
N ARG A 204 -0.85 -10.35 7.26
CA ARG A 204 0.14 -10.65 6.24
C ARG A 204 0.31 -12.15 6.04
N GLU A 205 0.49 -12.90 7.10
CA GLU A 205 0.67 -14.37 7.06
C GLU A 205 -0.55 -15.06 6.46
N THR A 206 -1.76 -14.67 6.85
CA THR A 206 -3.00 -15.25 6.32
C THR A 206 -3.15 -14.95 4.82
N LEU A 207 -2.97 -13.69 4.39
CA LEU A 207 -3.09 -13.36 2.97
C LEU A 207 -2.01 -14.06 2.15
N THR A 208 -0.78 -14.12 2.65
CA THR A 208 0.31 -14.83 1.97
C THR A 208 0.04 -16.33 1.89
N GLY A 209 -0.46 -16.95 2.96
CA GLY A 209 -0.84 -18.36 2.99
C GLY A 209 -1.94 -18.68 1.96
N ILE A 210 -2.92 -17.79 1.81
CA ILE A 210 -3.95 -17.93 0.75
C ILE A 210 -3.31 -17.84 -0.64
N GLN A 211 -2.43 -16.86 -0.88
CA GLN A 211 -1.75 -16.67 -2.17
C GLN A 211 -0.87 -17.87 -2.54
N MET A 212 -0.29 -18.54 -1.55
CA MET A 212 0.55 -19.74 -1.75
C MET A 212 -0.25 -21.05 -1.78
N GLY A 213 -1.55 -21.01 -1.53
CA GLY A 213 -2.41 -22.20 -1.46
C GLY A 213 -2.21 -23.02 -0.18
N GLU A 214 -1.60 -22.47 0.85
CA GLU A 214 -1.43 -23.07 2.17
C GLU A 214 -2.67 -22.89 3.05
N ILE A 215 -3.44 -21.85 2.79
CA ILE A 215 -4.73 -21.56 3.42
C ILE A 215 -5.78 -21.49 2.31
N GLU A 216 -6.94 -22.11 2.53
CA GLU A 216 -8.05 -22.02 1.59
C GLU A 216 -8.56 -20.59 1.50
N GLY A 217 -8.54 -20.04 0.28
CA GLY A 217 -8.99 -18.68 -0.01
C GLY A 217 -10.47 -18.63 -0.35
N PRO A 218 -11.07 -17.42 -0.43
CA PRO A 218 -12.40 -17.25 -1.00
C PRO A 218 -12.45 -17.80 -2.43
N GLU A 219 -13.63 -18.24 -2.84
CA GLU A 219 -13.85 -18.77 -4.18
C GLU A 219 -13.36 -17.79 -5.27
N GLY A 220 -12.62 -18.32 -6.25
CA GLY A 220 -12.09 -17.55 -7.37
C GLY A 220 -10.84 -16.70 -7.07
N TRP A 221 -10.29 -16.72 -5.84
CA TRP A 221 -9.07 -15.96 -5.53
C TRP A 221 -7.79 -16.65 -6.01
N VAL A 222 -7.80 -17.96 -6.00
CA VAL A 222 -6.63 -18.75 -6.43
C VAL A 222 -7.07 -19.72 -7.52
N HIS A 223 -6.41 -19.65 -8.68
CA HIS A 223 -6.60 -20.58 -9.78
C HIS A 223 -5.35 -21.43 -9.94
N LYS A 224 -5.51 -22.73 -9.78
CA LYS A 224 -4.44 -23.68 -10.02
C LYS A 224 -4.28 -23.85 -11.54
N ILE A 225 -3.12 -23.51 -12.05
CA ILE A 225 -2.73 -23.76 -13.44
C ILE A 225 -2.12 -25.15 -13.50
N MET A 226 -2.75 -26.03 -14.30
CA MET A 226 -2.25 -27.39 -14.52
C MET A 226 -1.09 -27.37 -15.52
#